data_767e45c10c665f11603c56db092b8a59
#
_entry.id   767e45c10c665f11603c56db092b8a59
#
_cell.length_a   1.000
_cell.length_b   1.000
_cell.length_c   1.000
_cell.angle_alpha   90.00
_cell.angle_beta   90.00
_cell.angle_gamma   90.00
#
_symmetry.space_group_name_H-M   'P 1'
#
loop_
_entity.id
_entity.type
_entity.pdbx_description
1 polymer ?
#
loop_
_entity_poly.entity_id
_entity_poly.type
_entity_poly.pdbx_seq_one_letter_code
_entity_poly.pdbx_strand_id
1 'polypeptide(L)'
;MGPALVFGAFPLGMSGSAEGLATGPPDDFEQVAAALALLGGDGPPVLPRMYVGYSGPAELDRAHAGVQRIVSSSRTWDLALCYRDPAGNVDGWVDFVSEVVARHGRRLAAVQVTSEANLDGFPAGADGAYPGVVEALIRGVQAAAAVKHASGATAAIGFAAAFATNTEAGFWAELGRDGGPSLVESLDYAGVDMYPGVFGPPIPPAGLGAAVESDLRRFREEWLPAAGIPPSVPIRICESGWPTGPSSTEPAQAVGLETIIRTVDRLRGELNITHWELFTLRDADTSKDAIFHHFGILRDDYSRKPAFDVLRRLIAELGSPPVPTPD
;
A
#
# COMPACT_ATOMS: atom_id res chain seq x y z
N MET A 1 16.76 12.42 -14.67
CA MET A 1 16.31 11.90 -13.35
C MET A 1 14.81 12.17 -13.25
N GLY A 2 14.00 11.17 -12.93
CA GLY A 2 12.57 11.36 -12.66
C GLY A 2 12.33 12.21 -11.39
N PRO A 3 11.05 12.56 -11.08
CA PRO A 3 10.70 13.25 -9.85
C PRO A 3 11.17 12.45 -8.63
N ALA A 4 11.47 13.12 -7.53
CA ALA A 4 11.85 12.47 -6.28
C ALA A 4 10.69 11.61 -5.73
N LEU A 5 11.00 10.59 -4.90
CA LEU A 5 9.99 9.67 -4.36
C LEU A 5 9.15 10.33 -3.26
N VAL A 6 7.86 10.06 -3.24
CA VAL A 6 7.03 10.27 -2.05
C VAL A 6 7.16 9.03 -1.15
N PHE A 7 7.52 9.25 0.11
CA PHE A 7 7.60 8.18 1.09
C PHE A 7 6.33 8.14 1.95
N GLY A 8 5.77 6.94 2.11
CA GLY A 8 4.65 6.68 2.98
C GLY A 8 4.96 5.58 4.00
N ALA A 9 4.04 5.38 4.95
CA ALA A 9 4.12 4.29 5.91
C ALA A 9 2.75 3.91 6.47
N PHE A 10 2.51 2.61 6.62
CA PHE A 10 1.45 2.12 7.49
C PHE A 10 1.92 2.21 8.95
N PRO A 11 1.27 3.02 9.80
CA PRO A 11 1.86 3.42 11.07
C PRO A 11 1.61 2.48 12.24
N LEU A 12 0.68 1.51 12.10
CA LEU A 12 0.20 0.70 13.23
C LEU A 12 0.93 -0.64 13.35
N GLY A 13 0.95 -1.18 14.58
CA GLY A 13 1.50 -2.48 14.91
C GLY A 13 0.50 -3.60 14.63
N MET A 14 0.18 -3.84 13.37
CA MET A 14 -0.65 -4.96 12.94
C MET A 14 -0.33 -5.38 11.51
N SER A 15 -0.61 -6.65 11.18
CA SER A 15 -0.56 -7.13 9.80
C SER A 15 -1.55 -8.28 9.58
N GLY A 16 -2.03 -8.45 8.34
CA GLY A 16 -2.86 -9.57 7.95
C GLY A 16 -2.03 -10.82 7.71
N SER A 17 -2.54 -11.99 8.11
CA SER A 17 -1.96 -13.29 7.83
C SER A 17 -3.03 -14.29 7.40
N ALA A 18 -2.63 -15.50 7.03
CA ALA A 18 -3.58 -16.58 6.72
C ALA A 18 -4.44 -16.97 7.93
N GLU A 19 -3.91 -16.86 9.15
CA GLU A 19 -4.61 -17.19 10.38
C GLU A 19 -5.47 -16.05 10.94
N GLY A 20 -5.34 -14.83 10.40
CA GLY A 20 -6.04 -13.64 10.88
C GLY A 20 -5.12 -12.43 11.04
N LEU A 21 -5.51 -11.47 11.89
CA LEU A 21 -4.69 -10.30 12.19
C LEU A 21 -3.64 -10.63 13.25
N ALA A 22 -2.38 -10.45 12.92
CA ALA A 22 -1.29 -10.36 13.87
C ALA A 22 -1.38 -8.98 14.57
N THR A 23 -1.62 -8.98 15.86
CA THR A 23 -1.75 -7.78 16.70
C THR A 23 -0.97 -7.97 18.00
N GLY A 24 -0.75 -6.89 18.73
CA GLY A 24 -0.05 -6.88 20.02
C GLY A 24 -0.59 -5.79 20.94
N PRO A 25 0.26 -5.16 21.75
CA PRO A 25 -0.12 -4.02 22.57
C PRO A 25 -0.81 -2.92 21.75
N PRO A 26 -1.83 -2.23 22.29
CA PRO A 26 -2.50 -1.14 21.59
C PRO A 26 -1.53 -0.07 21.09
N ASP A 27 -1.82 0.51 19.92
CA ASP A 27 -1.04 1.61 19.40
C ASP A 27 -1.24 2.90 20.21
N ASP A 28 -0.13 3.56 20.55
CA ASP A 28 -0.11 4.90 21.13
C ASP A 28 0.03 5.93 19.99
N PHE A 29 -1.07 6.61 19.69
CA PHE A 29 -1.14 7.55 18.57
C PHE A 29 -0.25 8.78 18.75
N GLU A 30 0.12 9.17 19.97
CA GLU A 30 1.10 10.25 20.21
C GLU A 30 2.50 9.79 19.84
N GLN A 31 2.89 8.59 20.22
CA GLN A 31 4.17 8.00 19.82
C GLN A 31 4.24 7.73 18.31
N VAL A 32 3.16 7.24 17.72
CA VAL A 32 3.05 7.09 16.25
C VAL A 32 3.25 8.44 15.55
N ALA A 33 2.56 9.49 16.00
CA ALA A 33 2.68 10.82 15.41
C ALA A 33 4.09 11.40 15.56
N ALA A 34 4.72 11.21 16.72
CA ALA A 34 6.10 11.62 16.98
C ALA A 34 7.10 10.87 16.09
N ALA A 35 6.93 9.55 15.92
CA ALA A 35 7.78 8.73 15.10
C ALA A 35 7.70 9.12 13.60
N LEU A 36 6.48 9.34 13.07
CA LEU A 36 6.30 9.82 11.70
C LEU A 36 6.92 11.21 11.47
N ALA A 37 6.77 12.13 12.44
CA ALA A 37 7.40 13.44 12.37
C ALA A 37 8.92 13.33 12.36
N LEU A 38 9.48 12.44 13.20
CA LEU A 38 10.91 12.22 13.29
C LEU A 38 11.50 11.56 12.04
N LEU A 39 10.75 10.66 11.38
CA LEU A 39 11.16 10.08 10.11
C LEU A 39 11.28 11.14 9.01
N GLY A 40 10.31 12.05 8.91
CA GLY A 40 10.38 13.18 7.99
C GLY A 40 11.49 14.16 8.35
N GLY A 41 11.72 14.39 9.64
CA GLY A 41 12.74 15.35 10.14
C GLY A 41 12.57 16.73 9.53
N ASP A 42 13.66 17.29 9.00
CA ASP A 42 13.65 18.56 8.25
C ASP A 42 13.34 18.33 6.73
N GLY A 43 13.14 17.09 6.33
CA GLY A 43 12.83 16.69 4.97
C GLY A 43 11.33 16.63 4.68
N PRO A 44 10.95 15.97 3.58
CA PRO A 44 9.54 15.80 3.24
C PRO A 44 8.79 14.99 4.31
N PRO A 45 7.52 15.37 4.61
CA PRO A 45 6.70 14.59 5.53
C PRO A 45 6.42 13.20 4.98
N VAL A 46 6.39 12.20 5.87
CA VAL A 46 5.96 10.83 5.53
C VAL A 46 4.45 10.80 5.41
N LEU A 47 3.96 10.31 4.27
CA LEU A 47 2.53 10.12 4.01
C LEU A 47 2.01 8.93 4.82
N PRO A 48 1.12 9.13 5.80
CA PRO A 48 0.56 8.00 6.53
C PRO A 48 -0.48 7.25 5.68
N ARG A 49 -0.41 5.93 5.72
CA ARG A 49 -1.33 5.02 5.04
C ARG A 49 -2.25 4.32 6.04
N MET A 50 -3.51 4.14 5.68
CA MET A 50 -4.48 3.40 6.51
C MET A 50 -5.39 2.53 5.66
N TYR A 51 -5.96 1.52 6.30
CA TYR A 51 -6.86 0.55 5.67
C TYR A 51 -8.25 0.62 6.31
N VAL A 52 -9.28 0.57 5.48
CA VAL A 52 -10.68 0.45 5.94
C VAL A 52 -11.37 -0.65 5.17
N GLY A 53 -11.83 -1.68 5.88
CA GLY A 53 -12.57 -2.80 5.30
C GLY A 53 -14.06 -2.50 5.15
N TYR A 54 -14.60 -2.84 3.99
CA TYR A 54 -16.03 -2.96 3.75
C TYR A 54 -16.41 -4.44 3.81
N SER A 55 -17.24 -4.81 4.75
CA SER A 55 -17.67 -6.20 5.00
C SER A 55 -19.17 -6.40 4.73
N GLY A 56 -19.72 -5.61 3.79
CA GLY A 56 -21.11 -5.64 3.40
C GLY A 56 -22.00 -4.60 4.08
N PRO A 57 -23.28 -4.51 3.72
CA PRO A 57 -24.19 -3.46 4.17
C PRO A 57 -24.43 -3.44 5.69
N ALA A 58 -24.35 -4.60 6.35
CA ALA A 58 -24.55 -4.69 7.80
C ALA A 58 -23.44 -3.98 8.61
N GLU A 59 -22.24 -3.80 8.03
CA GLU A 59 -21.09 -3.18 8.67
C GLU A 59 -20.76 -1.78 8.07
N LEU A 60 -21.65 -1.24 7.22
CA LEU A 60 -21.43 0.00 6.49
C LEU A 60 -21.14 1.20 7.42
N ASP A 61 -21.90 1.35 8.50
CA ASP A 61 -21.70 2.41 9.48
C ASP A 61 -20.33 2.32 10.14
N ARG A 62 -19.84 1.11 10.40
CA ARG A 62 -18.51 0.85 10.96
C ARG A 62 -17.41 1.25 9.96
N ALA A 63 -17.58 0.93 8.68
CA ALA A 63 -16.64 1.32 7.62
C ALA A 63 -16.57 2.86 7.50
N HIS A 64 -17.71 3.55 7.45
CA HIS A 64 -17.75 5.03 7.44
C HIS A 64 -17.15 5.65 8.69
N ALA A 65 -17.43 5.10 9.88
CA ALA A 65 -16.82 5.57 11.12
C ALA A 65 -15.28 5.39 11.12
N GLY A 66 -14.79 4.31 10.50
CA GLY A 66 -13.36 4.08 10.26
C GLY A 66 -12.74 5.19 9.42
N VAL A 67 -13.31 5.48 8.26
CA VAL A 67 -12.86 6.57 7.38
C VAL A 67 -12.91 7.92 8.12
N GLN A 68 -14.03 8.23 8.78
CA GLN A 68 -14.21 9.49 9.50
C GLN A 68 -13.14 9.69 10.58
N ARG A 69 -12.76 8.63 11.30
CA ARG A 69 -11.71 8.69 12.33
C ARG A 69 -10.36 9.06 11.72
N ILE A 70 -10.01 8.49 10.57
CA ILE A 70 -8.76 8.76 9.85
C ILE A 70 -8.74 10.23 9.41
N VAL A 71 -9.75 10.66 8.65
CA VAL A 71 -9.79 11.99 8.06
C VAL A 71 -10.06 13.12 9.06
N SER A 72 -10.48 12.84 10.30
CA SER A 72 -10.66 13.86 11.33
C SER A 72 -9.34 14.45 11.84
N SER A 73 -8.21 13.78 11.60
CA SER A 73 -6.88 14.32 11.88
C SER A 73 -6.53 15.47 10.92
N SER A 74 -5.56 16.30 11.29
CA SER A 74 -5.06 17.38 10.42
C SER A 74 -4.11 16.92 9.32
N ARG A 75 -3.83 15.60 9.24
CA ARG A 75 -2.92 15.01 8.26
C ARG A 75 -3.65 14.65 6.97
N THR A 76 -2.94 14.69 5.88
CA THR A 76 -3.36 14.06 4.61
C THR A 76 -3.00 12.58 4.66
N TRP A 77 -3.86 11.70 4.17
CA TRP A 77 -3.71 10.25 4.24
C TRP A 77 -3.74 9.59 2.87
N ASP A 78 -2.99 8.52 2.70
CA ASP A 78 -3.25 7.48 1.70
C ASP A 78 -4.24 6.48 2.32
N LEU A 79 -5.40 6.30 1.69
CA LEU A 79 -6.46 5.46 2.21
C LEU A 79 -6.69 4.25 1.31
N ALA A 80 -6.38 3.06 1.81
CA ALA A 80 -6.73 1.81 1.16
C ALA A 80 -8.12 1.34 1.64
N LEU A 81 -9.04 1.21 0.71
CA LEU A 81 -10.34 0.60 0.93
C LEU A 81 -10.25 -0.88 0.56
N CYS A 82 -10.65 -1.77 1.47
CA CYS A 82 -10.55 -3.21 1.28
C CYS A 82 -11.94 -3.80 1.08
N TYR A 83 -12.12 -4.56 -0.01
CA TYR A 83 -13.37 -5.25 -0.31
C TYR A 83 -13.40 -6.61 0.37
N ARG A 84 -14.13 -6.72 1.48
CA ARG A 84 -14.17 -7.92 2.34
C ARG A 84 -15.58 -8.39 2.63
N ASP A 85 -16.47 -8.29 1.65
CA ASP A 85 -17.85 -8.79 1.78
C ASP A 85 -17.94 -10.26 1.34
N PRO A 86 -18.20 -11.19 2.28
CA PRO A 86 -18.35 -12.61 1.95
C PRO A 86 -19.59 -12.92 1.10
N ALA A 87 -20.56 -11.99 1.05
CA ALA A 87 -21.74 -12.12 0.21
C ALA A 87 -21.54 -11.63 -1.23
N GLY A 88 -20.40 -10.95 -1.52
CA GLY A 88 -20.09 -10.46 -2.86
C GLY A 88 -20.96 -9.29 -3.31
N ASN A 89 -21.41 -8.41 -2.42
CA ASN A 89 -22.24 -7.25 -2.77
C ASN A 89 -21.40 -6.12 -3.37
N VAL A 90 -21.10 -6.25 -4.65
CA VAL A 90 -20.32 -5.26 -5.40
C VAL A 90 -21.07 -3.92 -5.53
N ASP A 91 -22.39 -3.90 -5.64
CA ASP A 91 -23.16 -2.65 -5.75
C ASP A 91 -23.00 -1.81 -4.46
N GLY A 92 -23.16 -2.41 -3.29
CA GLY A 92 -22.95 -1.73 -2.02
C GLY A 92 -21.52 -1.27 -1.79
N TRP A 93 -20.55 -2.01 -2.32
CA TRP A 93 -19.14 -1.58 -2.36
C TRP A 93 -18.94 -0.33 -3.20
N VAL A 94 -19.49 -0.29 -4.41
CA VAL A 94 -19.40 0.86 -5.32
C VAL A 94 -20.01 2.10 -4.70
N ASP A 95 -21.15 1.97 -4.01
CA ASP A 95 -21.77 3.04 -3.27
C ASP A 95 -20.87 3.55 -2.14
N PHE A 96 -20.28 2.63 -1.34
CA PHE A 96 -19.36 2.98 -0.26
C PHE A 96 -18.13 3.74 -0.78
N VAL A 97 -17.45 3.24 -1.82
CA VAL A 97 -16.29 3.91 -2.43
C VAL A 97 -16.67 5.30 -2.93
N SER A 98 -17.82 5.42 -3.62
CA SER A 98 -18.34 6.69 -4.13
C SER A 98 -18.55 7.70 -3.02
N GLU A 99 -19.18 7.28 -1.92
CA GLU A 99 -19.42 8.15 -0.77
C GLU A 99 -18.11 8.59 -0.08
N VAL A 100 -17.14 7.71 0.06
CA VAL A 100 -15.83 8.05 0.63
C VAL A 100 -15.14 9.13 -0.20
N VAL A 101 -15.10 8.97 -1.53
CA VAL A 101 -14.47 9.97 -2.42
C VAL A 101 -15.25 11.29 -2.42
N ALA A 102 -16.57 11.24 -2.48
CA ALA A 102 -17.41 12.45 -2.47
C ALA A 102 -17.22 13.28 -1.19
N ARG A 103 -17.19 12.60 -0.04
CA ARG A 103 -17.15 13.29 1.27
C ARG A 103 -15.73 13.67 1.69
N HIS A 104 -14.71 12.87 1.32
CA HIS A 104 -13.38 12.99 1.91
C HIS A 104 -12.24 13.14 0.90
N GLY A 105 -12.49 12.98 -0.41
CA GLY A 105 -11.46 12.97 -1.42
C GLY A 105 -10.62 14.25 -1.54
N ARG A 106 -11.10 15.39 -1.00
CA ARG A 106 -10.30 16.62 -0.90
C ARG A 106 -9.30 16.62 0.25
N ARG A 107 -9.43 15.70 1.21
CA ARG A 107 -8.59 15.57 2.41
C ARG A 107 -7.66 14.36 2.34
N LEU A 108 -7.75 13.58 1.26
CA LEU A 108 -6.94 12.39 1.03
C LEU A 108 -5.91 12.67 -0.07
N ALA A 109 -4.71 12.14 0.09
CA ALA A 109 -3.70 12.13 -0.96
C ALA A 109 -4.05 11.12 -2.04
N ALA A 110 -4.56 9.95 -1.61
CA ALA A 110 -5.00 8.90 -2.51
C ALA A 110 -6.13 8.07 -1.89
N VAL A 111 -6.88 7.41 -2.77
CA VAL A 111 -7.79 6.32 -2.44
C VAL A 111 -7.38 5.12 -3.28
N GLN A 112 -6.90 4.09 -2.61
CA GLN A 112 -6.69 2.78 -3.21
C GLN A 112 -8.00 1.99 -3.14
N VAL A 113 -8.43 1.49 -4.27
CA VAL A 113 -9.63 0.65 -4.39
C VAL A 113 -9.21 -0.81 -4.43
N THR A 114 -9.62 -1.59 -3.46
CA THR A 114 -9.19 -2.95 -3.12
C THR A 114 -7.72 -3.05 -2.65
N SER A 115 -7.41 -4.09 -1.89
CA SER A 115 -6.07 -4.45 -1.45
C SER A 115 -5.77 -5.85 -1.95
N GLU A 116 -4.72 -6.00 -2.76
CA GLU A 116 -4.23 -7.30 -3.24
C GLU A 116 -5.34 -8.21 -3.82
N ALA A 117 -6.16 -7.67 -4.73
CA ALA A 117 -7.29 -8.38 -5.34
C ALA A 117 -6.88 -9.67 -6.10
N ASN A 118 -5.60 -9.85 -6.39
CA ASN A 118 -5.02 -11.01 -7.05
C ASN A 118 -4.49 -12.09 -6.07
N LEU A 119 -4.55 -11.85 -4.76
CA LEU A 119 -4.00 -12.76 -3.74
C LEU A 119 -5.13 -13.39 -2.93
N ASP A 120 -5.32 -14.69 -3.07
CA ASP A 120 -6.20 -15.51 -2.23
C ASP A 120 -5.43 -16.13 -1.06
N GLY A 121 -6.15 -16.75 -0.11
CA GLY A 121 -5.53 -17.43 1.03
C GLY A 121 -5.11 -16.53 2.20
N PHE A 122 -5.28 -15.20 2.10
CA PHE A 122 -4.95 -14.25 3.17
C PHE A 122 -6.14 -13.33 3.51
N PRO A 123 -7.28 -13.85 3.95
CA PRO A 123 -8.52 -13.07 4.07
C PRO A 123 -8.44 -11.90 5.07
N ALA A 124 -7.46 -11.88 5.96
CA ALA A 124 -7.22 -10.75 6.86
C ALA A 124 -6.27 -9.68 6.26
N GLY A 125 -5.49 -10.02 5.24
CA GLY A 125 -4.54 -9.12 4.57
C GLY A 125 -5.00 -8.68 3.18
N ALA A 126 -5.52 -9.63 2.38
CA ALA A 126 -5.83 -9.43 0.97
C ALA A 126 -7.32 -9.62 0.66
N ASP A 127 -7.77 -9.05 -0.45
CA ASP A 127 -9.17 -9.08 -0.88
C ASP A 127 -9.48 -10.22 -1.87
N GLY A 128 -8.46 -10.89 -2.42
CA GLY A 128 -8.61 -11.87 -3.51
C GLY A 128 -9.50 -13.08 -3.21
N ALA A 129 -9.68 -13.42 -1.92
CA ALA A 129 -10.56 -14.50 -1.51
C ALA A 129 -12.07 -14.16 -1.56
N TYR A 130 -12.43 -12.88 -1.75
CA TYR A 130 -13.83 -12.44 -1.68
C TYR A 130 -14.51 -12.50 -3.05
N PRO A 131 -15.78 -13.00 -3.12
CA PRO A 131 -16.50 -13.14 -4.37
C PRO A 131 -16.68 -11.80 -5.09
N GLY A 132 -16.42 -11.78 -6.41
CA GLY A 132 -16.60 -10.59 -7.22
C GLY A 132 -15.50 -9.51 -7.06
N VAL A 133 -14.36 -9.84 -6.46
CA VAL A 133 -13.29 -8.85 -6.16
C VAL A 133 -12.76 -8.14 -7.41
N VAL A 134 -12.61 -8.82 -8.54
CA VAL A 134 -12.17 -8.19 -9.82
C VAL A 134 -13.21 -7.19 -10.32
N GLU A 135 -14.49 -7.55 -10.26
CA GLU A 135 -15.58 -6.62 -10.58
C GLU A 135 -15.63 -5.45 -9.60
N ALA A 136 -15.43 -5.72 -8.31
CA ALA A 136 -15.37 -4.68 -7.25
C ALA A 136 -14.21 -3.71 -7.51
N LEU A 137 -13.03 -4.20 -7.91
CA LEU A 137 -11.90 -3.37 -8.29
C LEU A 137 -12.25 -2.48 -9.48
N ILE A 138 -12.70 -3.07 -10.58
CA ILE A 138 -13.00 -2.35 -11.83
C ILE A 138 -14.07 -1.29 -11.60
N ARG A 139 -15.22 -1.67 -11.09
CA ARG A 139 -16.36 -0.76 -10.87
C ARG A 139 -16.06 0.28 -9.78
N GLY A 140 -15.35 -0.13 -8.74
CA GLY A 140 -14.96 0.78 -7.66
C GLY A 140 -14.01 1.88 -8.15
N VAL A 141 -12.98 1.55 -8.95
CA VAL A 141 -12.07 2.53 -9.54
C VAL A 141 -12.81 3.49 -10.48
N GLN A 142 -13.65 2.96 -11.36
CA GLN A 142 -14.44 3.77 -12.30
C GLN A 142 -15.40 4.74 -11.56
N ALA A 143 -16.08 4.26 -10.53
CA ALA A 143 -16.98 5.07 -9.72
C ALA A 143 -16.21 6.15 -8.92
N ALA A 144 -15.08 5.78 -8.31
CA ALA A 144 -14.22 6.72 -7.60
C ALA A 144 -13.73 7.85 -8.50
N ALA A 145 -13.27 7.54 -9.72
CA ALA A 145 -12.83 8.52 -10.70
C ALA A 145 -13.97 9.43 -11.18
N ALA A 146 -15.15 8.87 -11.45
CA ALA A 146 -16.32 9.64 -11.84
C ALA A 146 -16.74 10.63 -10.74
N VAL A 147 -16.79 10.18 -9.48
CA VAL A 147 -17.13 11.02 -8.33
C VAL A 147 -16.05 12.06 -8.07
N LYS A 148 -14.76 11.70 -8.16
CA LYS A 148 -13.65 12.65 -8.09
C LYS A 148 -13.85 13.81 -9.06
N HIS A 149 -14.14 13.48 -10.32
CA HIS A 149 -14.36 14.48 -11.38
C HIS A 149 -15.56 15.38 -11.09
N ALA A 150 -16.68 14.80 -10.66
CA ALA A 150 -17.92 15.53 -10.39
C ALA A 150 -17.84 16.42 -9.14
N SER A 151 -17.11 15.98 -8.09
CA SER A 151 -17.01 16.69 -6.80
C SER A 151 -15.82 17.64 -6.71
N GLY A 152 -14.88 17.59 -7.67
CA GLY A 152 -13.61 18.30 -7.60
C GLY A 152 -12.70 17.78 -6.47
N ALA A 153 -12.82 16.51 -6.10
CA ALA A 153 -11.90 15.86 -5.19
C ALA A 153 -10.50 15.75 -5.82
N THR A 154 -9.46 15.77 -5.00
CA THR A 154 -8.05 15.80 -5.44
C THR A 154 -7.31 14.50 -5.19
N ALA A 155 -7.89 13.57 -4.43
CA ALA A 155 -7.27 12.28 -4.16
C ALA A 155 -6.90 11.54 -5.45
N ALA A 156 -5.72 10.98 -5.52
CA ALA A 156 -5.34 10.09 -6.60
C ALA A 156 -6.10 8.76 -6.46
N ILE A 157 -6.67 8.25 -7.55
CA ILE A 157 -7.43 7.00 -7.58
C ILE A 157 -6.60 5.91 -8.22
N GLY A 158 -6.51 4.75 -7.57
CA GLY A 158 -5.82 3.58 -8.11
C GLY A 158 -6.17 2.31 -7.33
N PHE A 159 -5.41 1.27 -7.57
CA PHE A 159 -5.50 -0.01 -6.86
C PHE A 159 -4.11 -0.51 -6.52
N ALA A 160 -3.99 -1.54 -5.67
CA ALA A 160 -2.75 -2.29 -5.50
C ALA A 160 -2.97 -3.79 -5.67
N ALA A 161 -1.99 -4.45 -6.26
CA ALA A 161 -1.92 -5.89 -6.42
C ALA A 161 -0.67 -6.45 -5.75
N ALA A 162 -0.78 -7.64 -5.16
CA ALA A 162 0.38 -8.32 -4.62
C ALA A 162 1.34 -8.73 -5.73
N PHE A 163 2.65 -8.59 -5.49
CA PHE A 163 3.65 -9.23 -6.32
C PHE A 163 3.77 -10.71 -5.90
N ALA A 164 2.95 -11.57 -6.50
CA ALA A 164 2.89 -12.99 -6.21
C ALA A 164 3.07 -13.81 -7.50
N THR A 165 3.98 -14.76 -7.50
CA THR A 165 4.44 -15.43 -8.74
C THR A 165 3.52 -16.52 -9.28
N ASN A 166 2.48 -16.92 -8.56
CA ASN A 166 1.71 -18.14 -8.88
C ASN A 166 0.32 -17.93 -9.48
N THR A 167 -0.22 -16.69 -9.52
CA THR A 167 -1.62 -16.44 -9.90
C THR A 167 -1.80 -15.43 -11.04
N GLU A 168 -0.75 -14.91 -11.60
CA GLU A 168 -0.71 -13.58 -12.21
C GLU A 168 -1.24 -13.48 -13.65
N ALA A 169 -0.96 -14.46 -14.51
CA ALA A 169 -1.33 -14.35 -15.93
C ALA A 169 -2.87 -14.26 -16.13
N GLY A 170 -3.65 -14.92 -15.28
CA GLY A 170 -5.11 -14.89 -15.32
C GLY A 170 -5.70 -13.57 -14.88
N PHE A 171 -5.26 -13.06 -13.72
CA PHE A 171 -5.76 -11.82 -13.13
C PHE A 171 -5.56 -10.60 -14.06
N TRP A 172 -4.35 -10.39 -14.56
CA TRP A 172 -4.03 -9.23 -15.39
C TRP A 172 -4.76 -9.26 -16.72
N ALA A 173 -4.90 -10.45 -17.35
CA ALA A 173 -5.67 -10.63 -18.57
C ALA A 173 -7.18 -10.40 -18.34
N GLU A 174 -7.72 -10.86 -17.21
CA GLU A 174 -9.10 -10.62 -16.80
C GLU A 174 -9.35 -9.13 -16.55
N LEU A 175 -8.47 -8.48 -15.80
CA LEU A 175 -8.55 -7.04 -15.52
C LEU A 175 -8.55 -6.21 -16.82
N GLY A 176 -7.70 -6.57 -17.78
CA GLY A 176 -7.65 -5.89 -19.09
C GLY A 176 -8.87 -6.14 -19.95
N ARG A 177 -9.39 -7.39 -19.98
CA ARG A 177 -10.58 -7.76 -20.76
C ARG A 177 -11.85 -7.08 -20.23
N ASP A 178 -12.04 -7.12 -18.90
CA ASP A 178 -13.30 -6.72 -18.27
C ASP A 178 -13.30 -5.23 -17.87
N GLY A 179 -12.13 -4.67 -17.53
CA GLY A 179 -11.98 -3.24 -17.25
C GLY A 179 -11.84 -2.36 -18.48
N GLY A 180 -11.12 -2.85 -19.47
CA GLY A 180 -10.92 -2.17 -20.75
C GLY A 180 -10.40 -0.74 -20.65
N PRO A 181 -10.57 0.09 -21.69
CA PRO A 181 -10.11 1.47 -21.71
C PRO A 181 -10.69 2.33 -20.57
N SER A 182 -11.94 2.07 -20.18
CA SER A 182 -12.62 2.84 -19.13
C SER A 182 -11.95 2.69 -17.76
N LEU A 183 -11.43 1.49 -17.42
CA LEU A 183 -10.62 1.31 -16.22
C LEU A 183 -9.33 2.12 -16.31
N VAL A 184 -8.62 2.01 -17.43
CA VAL A 184 -7.33 2.67 -17.65
C VAL A 184 -7.47 4.20 -17.54
N GLU A 185 -8.51 4.78 -18.15
CA GLU A 185 -8.80 6.22 -18.09
C GLU A 185 -9.17 6.69 -16.68
N SER A 186 -9.59 5.78 -15.80
CA SER A 186 -9.98 6.07 -14.43
C SER A 186 -8.80 5.99 -13.44
N LEU A 187 -7.61 5.54 -13.88
CA LEU A 187 -6.45 5.35 -13.02
C LEU A 187 -5.55 6.58 -12.99
N ASP A 188 -5.28 7.09 -11.79
CA ASP A 188 -4.17 8.01 -11.56
C ASP A 188 -2.85 7.25 -11.25
N TYR A 189 -2.92 5.99 -10.80
CA TYR A 189 -1.77 5.12 -10.56
C TYR A 189 -2.15 3.64 -10.56
N ALA A 190 -1.15 2.77 -10.80
CA ALA A 190 -1.22 1.34 -10.54
C ALA A 190 -0.29 1.00 -9.38
N GLY A 191 -0.83 0.37 -8.35
CA GLY A 191 -0.09 0.01 -7.14
C GLY A 191 0.41 -1.43 -7.16
N VAL A 192 1.53 -1.66 -6.47
CA VAL A 192 2.07 -2.99 -6.21
C VAL A 192 2.52 -3.09 -4.75
N ASP A 193 2.18 -4.22 -4.13
CA ASP A 193 2.64 -4.61 -2.81
C ASP A 193 3.73 -5.67 -3.00
N MET A 194 4.98 -5.35 -2.62
CA MET A 194 6.13 -6.18 -2.95
C MET A 194 7.05 -6.43 -1.75
N TYR A 195 7.36 -7.70 -1.53
CA TYR A 195 8.15 -8.18 -0.42
C TYR A 195 9.24 -9.17 -0.91
N PRO A 196 10.23 -8.70 -1.68
CA PRO A 196 11.21 -9.58 -2.33
C PRO A 196 12.00 -10.39 -1.30
N GLY A 197 11.98 -11.72 -1.43
CA GLY A 197 12.65 -12.64 -0.53
C GLY A 197 12.00 -12.87 0.84
N VAL A 198 10.79 -12.32 1.09
CA VAL A 198 10.07 -12.52 2.36
C VAL A 198 9.12 -13.71 2.29
N PHE A 199 8.25 -13.78 1.30
CA PHE A 199 7.21 -14.82 1.15
C PHE A 199 7.57 -15.90 0.11
N GLY A 200 8.80 -15.92 -0.37
CA GLY A 200 9.32 -16.88 -1.33
C GLY A 200 10.66 -17.48 -0.88
N PRO A 201 11.39 -18.13 -1.78
CA PRO A 201 12.73 -18.59 -1.49
C PRO A 201 13.62 -17.44 -0.99
N PRO A 202 14.47 -17.66 0.04
CA PRO A 202 15.37 -16.64 0.54
C PRO A 202 16.30 -16.11 -0.56
N ILE A 203 16.38 -14.78 -0.68
CA ILE A 203 17.29 -14.12 -1.61
C ILE A 203 18.57 -13.72 -0.87
N PRO A 204 19.76 -14.14 -1.31
CA PRO A 204 20.99 -13.67 -0.73
C PRO A 204 21.11 -12.14 -0.82
N PRO A 205 21.68 -11.43 0.18
CA PRO A 205 21.78 -9.97 0.18
C PRO A 205 22.39 -9.40 -1.11
N ALA A 206 23.40 -10.05 -1.68
CA ALA A 206 24.03 -9.64 -2.94
C ALA A 206 23.09 -9.73 -4.16
N GLY A 207 22.05 -10.56 -4.10
CA GLY A 207 21.07 -10.76 -5.18
C GLY A 207 19.80 -9.90 -5.03
N LEU A 208 19.59 -9.29 -3.85
CA LEU A 208 18.33 -8.60 -3.55
C LEU A 208 18.02 -7.45 -4.53
N GLY A 209 19.01 -6.62 -4.84
CA GLY A 209 18.81 -5.50 -5.77
C GLY A 209 18.42 -5.97 -7.18
N ALA A 210 19.02 -7.07 -7.67
CA ALA A 210 18.67 -7.65 -8.97
C ALA A 210 17.27 -8.26 -8.96
N ALA A 211 16.85 -8.87 -7.86
CA ALA A 211 15.50 -9.41 -7.71
C ALA A 211 14.46 -8.28 -7.72
N VAL A 212 14.67 -7.22 -6.94
CA VAL A 212 13.79 -6.01 -6.94
C VAL A 212 13.66 -5.43 -8.35
N GLU A 213 14.78 -5.27 -9.07
CA GLU A 213 14.75 -4.78 -10.45
C GLU A 213 13.96 -5.71 -11.37
N SER A 214 14.19 -7.02 -11.29
CA SER A 214 13.46 -8.02 -12.09
C SER A 214 11.96 -7.97 -11.83
N ASP A 215 11.55 -7.87 -10.57
CA ASP A 215 10.16 -7.80 -10.16
C ASP A 215 9.48 -6.53 -10.68
N LEU A 216 10.12 -5.37 -10.52
CA LEU A 216 9.58 -4.09 -11.00
C LEU A 216 9.48 -4.03 -12.54
N ARG A 217 10.47 -4.59 -13.25
CA ARG A 217 10.41 -4.69 -14.72
C ARG A 217 9.28 -5.62 -15.15
N ARG A 218 9.13 -6.79 -14.53
CA ARG A 218 8.03 -7.70 -14.82
C ARG A 218 6.68 -7.02 -14.61
N PHE A 219 6.51 -6.30 -13.50
CA PHE A 219 5.29 -5.54 -13.23
C PHE A 219 5.01 -4.51 -14.34
N ARG A 220 6.02 -3.69 -14.72
CA ARG A 220 5.87 -2.64 -15.72
C ARG A 220 5.75 -3.17 -17.15
N GLU A 221 6.53 -4.20 -17.53
CA GLU A 221 6.74 -4.61 -18.92
C GLU A 221 5.88 -5.80 -19.33
N GLU A 222 5.35 -6.58 -18.37
CA GLU A 222 4.53 -7.75 -18.64
C GLU A 222 3.10 -7.58 -18.09
N TRP A 223 2.95 -7.28 -16.81
CA TRP A 223 1.64 -7.33 -16.13
C TRP A 223 0.75 -6.14 -16.44
N LEU A 224 1.25 -4.92 -16.28
CA LEU A 224 0.48 -3.73 -16.61
C LEU A 224 0.05 -3.70 -18.08
N PRO A 225 0.91 -4.06 -19.09
CA PRO A 225 0.48 -4.18 -20.47
C PRO A 225 -0.58 -5.27 -20.70
N ALA A 226 -0.54 -6.41 -19.98
CA ALA A 226 -1.58 -7.44 -20.09
C ALA A 226 -2.96 -6.93 -19.64
N ALA A 227 -2.99 -5.95 -18.70
CA ALA A 227 -4.21 -5.23 -18.32
C ALA A 227 -4.50 -4.00 -19.19
N GLY A 228 -3.72 -3.74 -20.25
CA GLY A 228 -3.87 -2.56 -21.10
C GLY A 228 -3.40 -1.25 -20.47
N ILE A 229 -2.72 -1.29 -19.30
CA ILE A 229 -2.27 -0.12 -18.56
C ILE A 229 -0.96 0.40 -19.16
N PRO A 230 -0.95 1.63 -19.73
CA PRO A 230 0.22 2.16 -20.43
C PRO A 230 1.32 2.66 -19.47
N PRO A 231 2.56 2.84 -19.99
CA PRO A 231 3.67 3.36 -19.19
C PRO A 231 3.46 4.78 -18.63
N SER A 232 2.50 5.54 -19.16
CA SER A 232 2.13 6.86 -18.65
C SER A 232 1.44 6.82 -17.30
N VAL A 233 0.77 5.72 -16.94
CA VAL A 233 0.21 5.51 -15.61
C VAL A 233 1.37 5.23 -14.63
N PRO A 234 1.58 6.04 -13.59
CA PRO A 234 2.68 5.85 -12.65
C PRO A 234 2.47 4.60 -11.79
N ILE A 235 3.58 4.00 -11.38
CA ILE A 235 3.61 2.94 -10.36
C ILE A 235 3.73 3.58 -8.98
N ARG A 236 2.96 3.05 -8.01
CA ARG A 236 3.20 3.24 -6.59
C ARG A 236 3.54 1.90 -5.95
N ILE A 237 4.61 1.85 -5.17
CA ILE A 237 4.86 0.73 -4.27
C ILE A 237 4.09 1.05 -3.01
N CYS A 238 2.88 0.45 -2.89
CA CYS A 238 1.93 0.77 -1.83
C CYS A 238 2.23 0.02 -0.53
N GLU A 239 2.92 -1.11 -0.64
CA GLU A 239 3.48 -1.83 0.50
C GLU A 239 4.84 -2.40 0.14
N SER A 240 5.79 -2.21 1.05
CA SER A 240 7.08 -2.91 1.03
C SER A 240 7.66 -2.95 2.43
N GLY A 241 8.27 -4.06 2.79
CA GLY A 241 8.85 -4.25 4.11
C GLY A 241 9.84 -5.39 4.14
N TRP A 242 10.59 -5.45 5.24
CA TRP A 242 11.51 -6.54 5.52
C TRP A 242 11.38 -6.91 7.00
N PRO A 243 10.71 -8.02 7.34
CA PRO A 243 10.50 -8.37 8.74
C PRO A 243 11.80 -8.81 9.42
N THR A 244 11.87 -8.55 10.72
CA THR A 244 12.83 -9.22 11.61
C THR A 244 12.21 -10.51 12.16
N GLY A 245 12.87 -11.17 13.09
CA GLY A 245 12.37 -12.39 13.74
C GLY A 245 13.40 -13.52 13.72
N PRO A 246 13.00 -14.77 13.90
CA PRO A 246 13.94 -15.89 14.04
C PRO A 246 14.88 -16.09 12.84
N SER A 247 14.46 -15.69 11.66
CA SER A 247 15.21 -15.87 10.40
C SER A 247 15.91 -14.60 9.89
N SER A 248 15.67 -13.45 10.51
CA SER A 248 16.20 -12.16 10.04
C SER A 248 16.51 -11.22 11.20
N THR A 249 17.72 -10.66 11.20
CA THR A 249 18.17 -9.73 12.24
C THR A 249 17.80 -8.28 11.91
N GLU A 250 17.79 -7.41 12.92
CA GLU A 250 17.56 -5.97 12.72
C GLU A 250 18.60 -5.30 11.78
N PRO A 251 19.91 -5.63 11.85
CA PRO A 251 20.86 -5.15 10.84
C PRO A 251 20.54 -5.66 9.43
N ALA A 252 20.07 -6.89 9.27
CA ALA A 252 19.65 -7.42 7.97
C ALA A 252 18.41 -6.67 7.42
N GLN A 253 17.45 -6.35 8.28
CA GLN A 253 16.31 -5.49 7.94
C GLN A 253 16.78 -4.15 7.39
N ALA A 254 17.70 -3.47 8.08
CA ALA A 254 18.22 -2.18 7.67
C ALA A 254 18.90 -2.22 6.29
N VAL A 255 19.74 -3.22 6.06
CA VAL A 255 20.42 -3.44 4.76
C VAL A 255 19.41 -3.82 3.67
N GLY A 256 18.43 -4.66 3.97
CA GLY A 256 17.39 -5.06 3.03
C GLY A 256 16.56 -3.86 2.56
N LEU A 257 16.05 -3.06 3.48
CA LEU A 257 15.27 -1.86 3.17
C LEU A 257 16.10 -0.83 2.38
N GLU A 258 17.36 -0.57 2.75
CA GLU A 258 18.22 0.32 1.99
C GLU A 258 18.43 -0.17 0.55
N THR A 259 18.67 -1.48 0.37
CA THR A 259 18.86 -2.07 -0.96
C THR A 259 17.61 -1.94 -1.82
N ILE A 260 16.44 -2.24 -1.25
CA ILE A 260 15.15 -2.11 -1.95
C ILE A 260 14.94 -0.66 -2.39
N ILE A 261 14.99 0.28 -1.45
CA ILE A 261 14.69 1.70 -1.71
C ILE A 261 15.66 2.31 -2.73
N ARG A 262 16.96 2.03 -2.63
CA ARG A 262 17.94 2.52 -3.61
C ARG A 262 17.76 1.91 -4.99
N THR A 263 17.31 0.67 -5.08
CA THR A 263 16.99 0.04 -6.37
C THR A 263 15.75 0.70 -6.99
N VAL A 264 14.71 0.94 -6.20
CA VAL A 264 13.51 1.68 -6.63
C VAL A 264 13.88 3.08 -7.12
N ASP A 265 14.69 3.82 -6.34
CA ASP A 265 15.15 5.17 -6.70
C ASP A 265 15.90 5.20 -8.02
N ARG A 266 16.80 4.25 -8.24
CA ARG A 266 17.55 4.11 -9.51
C ARG A 266 16.63 3.89 -10.71
N LEU A 267 15.53 3.12 -10.52
CA LEU A 267 14.60 2.74 -11.59
C LEU A 267 13.43 3.72 -11.75
N ARG A 268 13.20 4.64 -10.80
CA ARG A 268 11.98 5.45 -10.76
C ARG A 268 11.69 6.25 -12.02
N GLY A 269 12.73 6.79 -12.65
CA GLY A 269 12.56 7.58 -13.87
C GLY A 269 12.24 6.74 -15.10
N GLU A 270 12.84 5.55 -15.20
CA GLU A 270 12.62 4.61 -16.31
C GLU A 270 11.26 3.92 -16.21
N LEU A 271 10.90 3.46 -15.02
CA LEU A 271 9.67 2.69 -14.79
C LEU A 271 8.49 3.56 -14.34
N ASN A 272 8.66 4.90 -14.27
CA ASN A 272 7.64 5.84 -13.80
C ASN A 272 7.13 5.48 -12.39
N ILE A 273 8.06 5.29 -11.41
CA ILE A 273 7.71 5.00 -10.01
C ILE A 273 7.71 6.31 -9.23
N THR A 274 6.65 6.57 -8.48
CA THR A 274 6.45 7.85 -7.78
C THR A 274 6.40 7.73 -6.26
N HIS A 275 6.02 6.58 -5.71
CA HIS A 275 5.84 6.36 -4.27
C HIS A 275 6.52 5.07 -3.82
N TRP A 276 6.97 5.08 -2.56
CA TRP A 276 7.38 3.91 -1.82
C TRP A 276 6.86 4.01 -0.39
N GLU A 277 6.09 3.00 0.04
CA GLU A 277 5.42 3.00 1.34
C GLU A 277 5.87 1.82 2.19
N LEU A 278 6.28 2.14 3.42
CA LEU A 278 6.72 1.15 4.41
C LEU A 278 5.54 0.39 5.00
N PHE A 279 5.61 -0.91 5.00
CA PHE A 279 4.80 -1.80 5.83
C PHE A 279 5.72 -2.55 6.81
N THR A 280 5.76 -2.22 8.14
CA THR A 280 5.01 -1.25 8.94
C THR A 280 5.95 -0.31 9.71
N LEU A 281 5.41 0.75 10.36
CA LEU A 281 6.24 1.61 11.24
C LEU A 281 6.63 0.88 12.52
N ARG A 282 5.70 0.14 13.14
CA ARG A 282 5.85 -0.49 14.45
C ARG A 282 5.59 -2.00 14.34
N ASP A 283 6.37 -2.81 15.07
CA ASP A 283 6.07 -4.23 15.26
C ASP A 283 4.70 -4.42 15.94
N ALA A 284 4.01 -5.49 15.59
CA ALA A 284 2.78 -5.84 16.26
C ALA A 284 3.06 -6.34 17.70
N ASP A 285 3.94 -7.34 17.85
CA ASP A 285 4.28 -7.94 19.14
C ASP A 285 5.63 -8.64 19.07
N THR A 286 6.66 -8.03 19.68
CA THR A 286 8.04 -8.57 19.67
C THR A 286 8.21 -9.86 20.47
N SER A 287 7.23 -10.25 21.27
CA SER A 287 7.25 -11.51 22.03
C SER A 287 6.83 -12.75 21.23
N LYS A 288 6.33 -12.55 19.99
CA LYS A 288 5.86 -13.63 19.11
C LYS A 288 6.93 -14.00 18.09
N ASP A 289 6.90 -15.24 17.60
CA ASP A 289 7.87 -15.73 16.62
C ASP A 289 7.43 -15.55 15.17
N ALA A 290 6.13 -15.42 14.90
CA ALA A 290 5.61 -15.31 13.53
C ALA A 290 6.02 -13.99 12.88
N ILE A 291 6.50 -14.05 11.63
CA ILE A 291 7.06 -12.90 10.90
C ILE A 291 6.08 -11.71 10.80
N PHE A 292 4.78 -11.99 10.77
CA PHE A 292 3.73 -10.97 10.71
C PHE A 292 3.70 -10.03 11.93
N HIS A 293 4.40 -10.39 13.02
CA HIS A 293 4.56 -9.50 14.19
C HIS A 293 5.77 -8.58 14.10
N HIS A 294 6.65 -8.72 13.09
CA HIS A 294 7.98 -8.14 13.07
C HIS A 294 8.32 -7.25 11.87
N PHE A 295 7.32 -6.74 11.16
CA PHE A 295 7.53 -5.86 10.00
C PHE A 295 7.98 -4.44 10.37
N GLY A 296 7.79 -4.03 11.63
CA GLY A 296 8.12 -2.69 12.10
C GLY A 296 9.60 -2.34 12.01
N ILE A 297 9.87 -1.05 11.82
CA ILE A 297 11.19 -0.43 12.01
C ILE A 297 11.35 0.14 13.44
N LEU A 298 10.25 0.13 14.20
CA LEU A 298 10.20 0.28 15.65
C LEU A 298 9.74 -1.04 16.25
N ARG A 299 10.18 -1.33 17.49
CA ARG A 299 9.61 -2.44 18.27
C ARG A 299 8.23 -2.03 18.81
N ASP A 300 7.52 -2.97 19.39
CA ASP A 300 6.19 -2.73 19.98
C ASP A 300 6.18 -1.75 21.16
N ASP A 301 7.34 -1.50 21.80
CA ASP A 301 7.57 -0.47 22.81
C ASP A 301 8.04 0.89 22.22
N TYR A 302 7.97 1.06 20.89
CA TYR A 302 8.46 2.22 20.13
C TYR A 302 9.98 2.44 20.16
N SER A 303 10.77 1.57 20.74
CA SER A 303 12.22 1.63 20.63
C SER A 303 12.66 1.37 19.17
N ARG A 304 13.66 2.12 18.70
CA ARG A 304 14.08 2.08 17.30
C ARG A 304 14.91 0.85 16.99
N LYS A 305 14.65 0.29 15.81
CA LYS A 305 15.58 -0.62 15.14
C LYS A 305 16.53 0.19 14.23
N PRO A 306 17.70 -0.33 13.84
CA PRO A 306 18.62 0.36 12.92
C PRO A 306 17.98 0.81 11.61
N ALA A 307 16.97 0.09 11.12
CA ALA A 307 16.20 0.40 9.93
C ALA A 307 15.48 1.75 10.00
N PHE A 308 15.12 2.22 11.20
CA PHE A 308 14.51 3.54 11.39
C PHE A 308 15.44 4.67 10.94
N ASP A 309 16.67 4.65 11.38
CA ASP A 309 17.64 5.68 11.04
C ASP A 309 18.08 5.59 9.56
N VAL A 310 18.11 4.39 9.00
CA VAL A 310 18.32 4.17 7.56
C VAL A 310 17.19 4.80 6.76
N LEU A 311 15.94 4.51 7.07
CA LEU A 311 14.79 5.07 6.35
C LEU A 311 14.73 6.59 6.48
N ARG A 312 14.95 7.14 7.68
CA ARG A 312 15.03 8.60 7.90
C ARG A 312 16.06 9.26 6.99
N ARG A 313 17.26 8.69 6.88
CA ARG A 313 18.32 9.19 6.00
C ARG A 313 17.90 9.13 4.53
N LEU A 314 17.28 8.02 4.09
CA LEU A 314 16.82 7.86 2.71
C LEU A 314 15.68 8.83 2.36
N ILE A 315 14.77 9.11 3.27
CA ILE A 315 13.72 10.13 3.08
C ILE A 315 14.35 11.51 2.87
N ALA A 316 15.34 11.88 3.68
CA ALA A 316 16.04 13.17 3.54
C ALA A 316 16.83 13.26 2.22
N GLU A 317 17.40 12.15 1.75
CA GLU A 317 18.23 12.08 0.53
C GLU A 317 17.41 12.03 -0.77
N LEU A 318 16.31 11.26 -0.78
CA LEU A 318 15.61 10.84 -1.99
C LEU A 318 14.16 11.35 -2.08
N GLY A 319 13.63 11.87 -0.98
CA GLY A 319 12.22 12.17 -0.84
C GLY A 319 11.80 13.51 -1.47
N SER A 320 10.52 13.58 -1.82
CA SER A 320 9.81 14.82 -2.15
C SER A 320 8.54 14.95 -1.28
N PRO A 321 8.06 16.18 -1.04
CA PRO A 321 6.77 16.34 -0.38
C PRO A 321 5.66 15.69 -1.23
N PRO A 322 4.64 15.09 -0.60
CA PRO A 322 3.43 14.72 -1.31
C PRO A 322 2.83 15.97 -1.98
N VAL A 323 2.23 15.78 -3.15
CA VAL A 323 1.61 16.91 -3.88
C VAL A 323 0.60 17.59 -2.95
N PRO A 324 0.69 18.92 -2.75
CA PRO A 324 -0.25 19.63 -1.90
C PRO A 324 -1.68 19.43 -2.42
N THR A 325 -2.60 19.08 -1.52
CA THR A 325 -4.02 19.28 -1.81
C THR A 325 -4.27 20.77 -1.92
N PRO A 326 -4.89 21.28 -3.00
CA PRO A 326 -5.29 22.69 -3.07
C PRO A 326 -6.21 23.03 -1.90
N ASP A 327 -5.99 24.20 -1.32
CA ASP A 327 -6.83 24.78 -0.23
C ASP A 327 -8.31 24.89 -0.60
#